data_1d2e30f3a91d72ba2014ae005932b595
#
_entry.id   1d2e30f3a91d72ba2014ae005932b595
#
_cell.length_a   1.000
_cell.length_b   1.000
_cell.length_c   1.000
_cell.angle_alpha   90.00
_cell.angle_beta   90.00
_cell.angle_gamma   90.00
#
_symmetry.space_group_name_H-M   'P 1'
#
loop_
_entity.id
_entity.type
_entity.pdbx_description
1 polymer ?
#
loop_
_entity_poly.entity_id
_entity_poly.type
_entity_poly.pdbx_seq_one_letter_code
_entity_poly.pdbx_strand_id
1 'polypeptide(L)'
;MRPQPLALCAVLLLLVADAAAQSDDYPATGQGAMSSVQVTGRARTHHVPHQDLEAVSGMFALSNGWRLRIEPGGESLISAHIDRQRPMRLSAVSADTFVTADGNVSMKFDQDRDELVMRYVPQSRLAAVVEVRAALAQR
;
A
#
# COMPACT_ATOMS: atom_id res chain seq x y z
N MET A 1 9.25 55.58 55.90
CA MET A 1 8.06 55.33 55.09
C MET A 1 8.47 54.43 53.93
N ARG A 2 8.03 53.31 53.90
CA ARG A 2 8.01 52.07 53.07
C ARG A 2 9.01 52.02 51.90
N PRO A 3 10.03 51.19 51.96
CA PRO A 3 10.79 50.74 50.78
C PRO A 3 10.06 49.59 50.04
N GLN A 4 10.02 49.71 48.78
CA GLN A 4 9.42 48.72 47.90
C GLN A 4 10.36 47.53 47.68
N PRO A 5 9.85 46.30 47.55
CA PRO A 5 10.62 45.13 47.16
C PRO A 5 10.53 44.95 45.64
N LEU A 6 11.48 45.51 44.93
CA LEU A 6 11.65 45.34 43.46
C LEU A 6 12.87 44.47 43.10
N ALA A 7 13.11 43.43 43.87
CA ALA A 7 14.30 42.61 43.68
C ALA A 7 13.99 41.11 43.59
N LEU A 8 12.79 40.69 43.14
CA LEU A 8 12.45 39.27 43.13
C LEU A 8 11.93 38.74 41.79
N CYS A 9 12.11 39.49 40.70
CA CYS A 9 11.70 39.03 39.35
C CYS A 9 12.85 38.70 38.38
N ALA A 10 14.10 38.76 38.84
CA ALA A 10 15.26 38.59 37.93
C ALA A 10 15.95 37.22 38.01
N VAL A 11 15.45 36.27 38.77
CA VAL A 11 16.12 34.94 38.94
C VAL A 11 15.39 33.77 38.27
N LEU A 12 14.25 34.01 37.65
CA LEU A 12 13.43 32.91 37.07
C LEU A 12 13.53 32.78 35.55
N LEU A 13 14.52 33.44 34.93
CA LEU A 13 14.67 33.46 33.45
C LEU A 13 15.93 32.75 32.93
N LEU A 14 16.62 31.94 33.75
CA LEU A 14 17.86 31.29 33.39
C LEU A 14 17.82 29.74 33.47
N LEU A 15 16.65 29.13 33.39
CA LEU A 15 16.49 27.66 33.39
C LEU A 15 15.78 27.12 32.14
N VAL A 16 16.00 27.78 31.01
CA VAL A 16 15.58 27.21 29.68
C VAL A 16 16.82 27.17 28.81
N ALA A 17 17.76 26.33 29.18
CA ALA A 17 18.84 25.91 28.29
C ALA A 17 19.08 24.42 28.52
N ASP A 18 19.23 23.70 27.41
CA ASP A 18 19.67 22.32 27.31
C ASP A 18 18.60 21.21 27.55
N ALA A 19 17.59 21.20 26.67
CA ALA A 19 17.11 19.92 26.16
C ALA A 19 17.94 19.56 24.91
N ALA A 20 19.22 19.24 25.11
CA ALA A 20 19.99 18.52 24.12
C ALA A 20 19.32 17.17 23.91
N ALA A 21 18.73 16.97 22.76
CA ALA A 21 18.26 15.68 22.29
C ALA A 21 19.45 14.71 22.28
N GLN A 22 19.52 13.88 23.28
CA GLN A 22 20.33 12.67 23.24
C GLN A 22 19.65 11.73 22.23
N SER A 23 20.21 11.66 21.04
CA SER A 23 19.96 10.57 20.12
C SER A 23 20.52 9.32 20.76
N ASP A 24 19.70 8.57 21.46
CA ASP A 24 20.02 7.21 21.86
C ASP A 24 20.15 6.39 20.61
N ASP A 25 21.40 6.14 20.24
CA ASP A 25 21.85 5.22 19.22
C ASP A 25 21.53 3.80 19.69
N TYR A 26 20.28 3.36 19.52
CA TYR A 26 19.89 1.99 19.72
C TYR A 26 20.35 1.19 18.51
N PRO A 27 21.20 0.17 18.67
CA PRO A 27 21.48 -0.76 17.60
C PRO A 27 20.18 -1.46 17.22
N ALA A 28 19.70 -1.17 16.01
CA ALA A 28 18.53 -1.81 15.43
C ALA A 28 18.81 -3.29 15.22
N THR A 29 18.51 -4.09 16.24
CA THR A 29 18.38 -5.54 16.08
C THR A 29 17.21 -5.81 15.13
N GLY A 30 17.54 -6.40 13.99
CA GLY A 30 16.69 -6.67 12.84
C GLY A 30 15.27 -7.13 13.15
N GLN A 31 14.36 -6.20 13.01
CA GLN A 31 12.98 -6.50 12.66
C GLN A 31 12.74 -5.74 11.36
N GLY A 32 12.38 -6.50 10.32
CA GLY A 32 12.26 -6.00 8.96
C GLY A 32 11.55 -4.68 8.88
N ALA A 33 12.30 -3.64 8.57
CA ALA A 33 11.75 -2.37 8.14
C ALA A 33 10.85 -2.66 6.94
N MET A 34 9.53 -2.63 7.14
CA MET A 34 8.60 -2.55 6.04
C MET A 34 8.85 -1.20 5.38
N SER A 35 9.76 -1.20 4.41
CA SER A 35 9.91 -0.09 3.49
C SER A 35 8.60 0.05 2.74
N SER A 36 7.75 0.97 3.17
CA SER A 36 6.69 1.48 2.33
C SER A 36 7.36 2.31 1.23
N VAL A 37 7.72 1.66 0.13
CA VAL A 37 8.14 2.35 -1.07
C VAL A 37 6.89 3.01 -1.64
N GLN A 38 6.69 4.27 -1.30
CA GLN A 38 5.69 5.11 -1.94
C GLN A 38 6.22 5.42 -3.35
N VAL A 39 5.84 4.59 -4.32
CA VAL A 39 6.16 4.81 -5.72
C VAL A 39 5.30 5.96 -6.23
N THR A 40 5.79 7.18 -6.09
CA THR A 40 5.17 8.41 -6.65
C THR A 40 5.56 8.62 -8.12
N GLY A 41 5.73 7.54 -8.87
CA GLY A 41 5.96 7.59 -10.31
C GLY A 41 4.75 6.99 -11.02
N ARG A 42 4.29 7.59 -12.12
CA ARG A 42 3.41 6.87 -13.05
C ARG A 42 4.13 5.58 -13.42
N ALA A 43 3.61 4.46 -12.94
CA ALA A 43 4.12 3.15 -13.32
C ALA A 43 4.13 3.09 -14.85
N ARG A 44 5.29 2.79 -15.45
CA ARG A 44 5.38 2.59 -16.89
C ARG A 44 4.51 1.40 -17.22
N THR A 45 3.50 1.60 -18.06
CA THR A 45 2.62 0.52 -18.51
C THR A 45 3.46 -0.46 -19.32
N HIS A 46 3.44 -1.72 -18.89
CA HIS A 46 4.04 -2.82 -19.62
C HIS A 46 3.06 -3.29 -20.70
N HIS A 47 3.54 -3.48 -21.92
CA HIS A 47 2.69 -4.02 -22.98
C HIS A 47 2.45 -5.51 -22.76
N VAL A 48 1.19 -5.90 -22.60
CA VAL A 48 0.75 -7.28 -22.43
C VAL A 48 -0.17 -7.63 -23.60
N PRO A 49 0.17 -8.67 -24.41
CA PRO A 49 -0.70 -9.13 -25.49
C PRO A 49 -2.07 -9.58 -24.99
N HIS A 50 -3.08 -9.45 -25.84
CA HIS A 50 -4.46 -9.79 -25.46
C HIS A 50 -4.63 -11.25 -25.01
N GLN A 51 -3.97 -12.17 -25.64
CA GLN A 51 -3.96 -13.58 -25.23
C GLN A 51 -3.46 -13.81 -23.80
N ASP A 52 -2.47 -13.01 -23.37
CA ASP A 52 -1.93 -13.11 -22.01
C ASP A 52 -2.88 -12.47 -21.00
N LEU A 53 -3.64 -11.44 -21.41
CA LEU A 53 -4.73 -10.88 -20.61
C LEU A 53 -5.88 -11.88 -20.44
N GLU A 54 -6.18 -12.66 -21.47
CA GLU A 54 -7.15 -13.75 -21.38
C GLU A 54 -6.68 -14.86 -20.44
N ALA A 55 -5.38 -15.18 -20.43
CA ALA A 55 -4.80 -16.18 -19.55
C ALA A 55 -4.93 -15.82 -18.07
N VAL A 56 -4.86 -14.53 -17.71
CA VAL A 56 -5.05 -14.07 -16.33
C VAL A 56 -6.52 -13.75 -15.99
N SER A 57 -7.43 -13.88 -16.95
CA SER A 57 -8.86 -13.60 -16.77
C SER A 57 -9.60 -14.81 -16.20
N GLY A 58 -10.68 -14.57 -15.47
CA GLY A 58 -11.50 -15.62 -14.89
C GLY A 58 -12.14 -15.25 -13.58
N MET A 59 -12.71 -16.24 -12.91
CA MET A 59 -13.31 -16.13 -11.58
C MET A 59 -12.38 -16.69 -10.52
N PHE A 60 -12.03 -15.90 -9.53
CA PHE A 60 -11.14 -16.28 -8.44
C PHE A 60 -11.91 -16.28 -7.12
N ALA A 61 -11.67 -17.31 -6.30
CA ALA A 61 -12.15 -17.37 -4.93
C ALA A 61 -11.06 -16.80 -4.00
N LEU A 62 -11.37 -15.70 -3.31
CA LEU A 62 -10.44 -15.07 -2.39
C LEU A 62 -10.47 -15.77 -1.02
N SER A 63 -9.33 -15.76 -0.32
CA SER A 63 -9.18 -16.39 1.00
C SER A 63 -10.06 -15.78 2.09
N ASN A 64 -10.60 -14.58 1.87
CA ASN A 64 -11.58 -13.94 2.75
C ASN A 64 -13.05 -14.28 2.43
N GLY A 65 -13.29 -15.22 1.50
CA GLY A 65 -14.61 -15.67 1.08
C GLY A 65 -15.27 -14.82 -0.01
N TRP A 66 -14.64 -13.78 -0.51
CA TRP A 66 -15.15 -12.97 -1.61
C TRP A 66 -14.84 -13.61 -2.96
N ARG A 67 -15.55 -13.17 -3.99
CA ARG A 67 -15.30 -13.55 -5.38
C ARG A 67 -14.74 -12.38 -6.14
N LEU A 68 -13.70 -12.65 -6.93
CA LEU A 68 -13.07 -11.69 -7.81
C LEU A 68 -13.23 -12.17 -9.25
N ARG A 69 -13.84 -11.35 -10.10
CA ARG A 69 -13.89 -11.58 -11.55
C ARG A 69 -12.89 -10.66 -12.21
N ILE A 70 -12.07 -11.22 -13.10
CA ILE A 70 -11.11 -10.49 -13.90
C ILE A 70 -11.47 -10.66 -15.36
N GLU A 71 -11.54 -9.54 -16.07
CA GLU A 71 -11.85 -9.45 -17.51
C GLU A 71 -10.81 -8.58 -18.21
N PRO A 72 -10.47 -8.87 -19.48
CA PRO A 72 -9.64 -7.97 -20.27
C PRO A 72 -10.34 -6.61 -20.38
N GLY A 73 -9.61 -5.53 -20.08
CA GLY A 73 -10.17 -4.17 -20.03
C GLY A 73 -9.72 -3.28 -21.21
N GLY A 74 -8.95 -3.84 -22.12
CA GLY A 74 -8.34 -3.12 -23.25
C GLY A 74 -6.86 -3.43 -23.36
N GLU A 75 -6.11 -2.59 -24.07
CA GLU A 75 -4.67 -2.80 -24.27
C GLU A 75 -3.91 -2.68 -22.95
N SER A 76 -3.28 -3.78 -22.53
CA SER A 76 -2.52 -3.88 -21.27
C SER A 76 -3.30 -3.52 -20.00
N LEU A 77 -4.62 -3.66 -20.03
CA LEU A 77 -5.53 -3.34 -18.93
C LEU A 77 -6.38 -4.55 -18.58
N ILE A 78 -6.66 -4.69 -17.29
CA ILE A 78 -7.68 -5.61 -16.78
C ILE A 78 -8.73 -4.85 -15.99
N SER A 79 -9.95 -5.35 -16.00
CA SER A 79 -11.06 -4.91 -15.16
C SER A 79 -11.31 -5.96 -14.08
N ALA A 80 -11.21 -5.56 -12.83
CA ALA A 80 -11.40 -6.43 -11.68
C ALA A 80 -12.69 -6.06 -10.93
N HIS A 81 -13.56 -7.05 -10.71
CA HIS A 81 -14.85 -6.91 -10.04
C HIS A 81 -14.86 -7.79 -8.79
N ILE A 82 -14.98 -7.18 -7.62
CA ILE A 82 -15.08 -7.89 -6.34
C ILE A 82 -16.51 -7.79 -5.85
N ASP A 83 -17.25 -8.89 -5.87
CA ASP A 83 -18.66 -8.98 -5.41
C ASP A 83 -19.50 -7.74 -5.76
N ARG A 84 -19.91 -6.98 -4.72
CA ARG A 84 -20.77 -5.79 -4.86
C ARG A 84 -19.99 -4.49 -4.96
N GLN A 85 -18.65 -4.55 -5.08
CA GLN A 85 -17.82 -3.35 -5.18
C GLN A 85 -17.83 -2.80 -6.60
N ARG A 86 -17.42 -1.53 -6.73
CA ARG A 86 -17.25 -0.92 -8.05
C ARG A 86 -16.08 -1.56 -8.78
N PRO A 87 -16.20 -1.76 -10.10
CA PRO A 87 -15.09 -2.27 -10.91
C PRO A 87 -13.83 -1.41 -10.76
N MET A 88 -12.69 -2.08 -10.66
CA MET A 88 -11.38 -1.44 -10.63
C MET A 88 -10.67 -1.69 -11.96
N ARG A 89 -10.01 -0.66 -12.50
CA ARG A 89 -9.14 -0.82 -13.66
C ARG A 89 -7.69 -0.87 -13.19
N LEU A 90 -6.96 -1.87 -13.66
CA LEU A 90 -5.55 -2.04 -13.36
C LEU A 90 -4.75 -2.08 -14.65
N SER A 91 -3.61 -1.39 -14.64
CA SER A 91 -2.64 -1.37 -15.75
C SER A 91 -1.52 -2.36 -15.48
N ALA A 92 -1.06 -3.04 -16.52
CA ALA A 92 0.09 -3.92 -16.42
C ALA A 92 1.36 -3.12 -16.13
N VAL A 93 2.10 -3.52 -15.12
CA VAL A 93 3.45 -3.00 -14.80
C VAL A 93 4.53 -4.04 -15.10
N SER A 94 4.14 -5.31 -15.22
CA SER A 94 4.94 -6.43 -15.74
C SER A 94 4.00 -7.43 -16.43
N ALA A 95 4.54 -8.52 -16.94
CA ALA A 95 3.75 -9.58 -17.61
C ALA A 95 2.72 -10.23 -16.67
N ASP A 96 3.01 -10.25 -15.38
CA ASP A 96 2.21 -10.94 -14.33
C ASP A 96 1.63 -10.00 -13.28
N THR A 97 1.94 -8.71 -13.32
CA THR A 97 1.60 -7.76 -12.25
C THR A 97 0.83 -6.56 -12.79
N PHE A 98 -0.30 -6.29 -12.16
CA PHE A 98 -1.22 -5.21 -12.52
C PHE A 98 -1.47 -4.31 -11.31
N VAL A 99 -1.57 -2.99 -11.54
CA VAL A 99 -1.70 -1.99 -10.48
C VAL A 99 -2.76 -0.95 -10.85
N THR A 100 -3.56 -0.50 -9.88
CA THR A 100 -4.47 0.63 -10.06
C THR A 100 -3.71 1.93 -10.28
N ALA A 101 -4.33 2.91 -10.93
CA ALA A 101 -3.71 4.20 -11.23
C ALA A 101 -3.26 4.97 -9.98
N ASP A 102 -3.94 4.77 -8.85
CA ASP A 102 -3.60 5.35 -7.54
C ASP A 102 -2.57 4.54 -6.74
N GLY A 103 -2.17 3.35 -7.26
CA GLY A 103 -1.23 2.46 -6.60
C GLY A 103 -1.77 1.72 -5.37
N ASN A 104 -3.04 1.91 -5.02
CA ASN A 104 -3.62 1.34 -3.80
C ASN A 104 -3.89 -0.16 -3.88
N VAL A 105 -4.08 -0.68 -5.09
CA VAL A 105 -4.30 -2.11 -5.33
C VAL A 105 -3.25 -2.62 -6.30
N SER A 106 -2.62 -3.72 -5.95
CA SER A 106 -1.75 -4.49 -6.85
C SER A 106 -2.17 -5.95 -6.87
N MET A 107 -2.14 -6.55 -8.06
CA MET A 107 -2.46 -7.95 -8.29
C MET A 107 -1.29 -8.62 -9.00
N LYS A 108 -0.79 -9.71 -8.44
CA LYS A 108 0.24 -10.53 -9.03
C LYS A 108 -0.31 -11.92 -9.30
N PHE A 109 -0.20 -12.36 -10.54
CA PHE A 109 -0.67 -13.66 -11.01
C PHE A 109 0.46 -14.68 -11.04
N ASP A 110 0.16 -15.89 -10.61
CA ASP A 110 0.98 -17.08 -10.81
C ASP A 110 0.22 -18.00 -11.77
N GLN A 111 0.55 -17.92 -13.06
CA GLN A 111 -0.17 -18.65 -14.11
C GLN A 111 0.05 -20.17 -14.01
N ASP A 112 1.20 -20.61 -13.49
CA ASP A 112 1.53 -22.02 -13.34
C ASP A 112 0.68 -22.71 -12.25
N ARG A 113 0.18 -21.90 -11.30
CA ARG A 113 -0.60 -22.39 -10.16
C ARG A 113 -2.06 -21.97 -10.18
N ASP A 114 -2.47 -21.22 -11.21
CA ASP A 114 -3.80 -20.61 -11.25
C ASP A 114 -4.11 -19.80 -9.96
N GLU A 115 -3.08 -19.15 -9.40
CA GLU A 115 -3.16 -18.37 -8.16
C GLU A 115 -2.95 -16.87 -8.41
N LEU A 116 -3.51 -16.07 -7.54
CA LEU A 116 -3.38 -14.62 -7.54
C LEU A 116 -3.13 -14.13 -6.12
N VAL A 117 -2.20 -13.21 -5.98
CA VAL A 117 -1.99 -12.45 -4.74
C VAL A 117 -2.43 -11.00 -4.97
N MET A 118 -3.44 -10.56 -4.23
CA MET A 118 -3.91 -9.19 -4.23
C MET A 118 -3.44 -8.48 -2.97
N ARG A 119 -2.80 -7.32 -3.13
CA ARG A 119 -2.43 -6.42 -2.04
C ARG A 119 -3.20 -5.12 -2.18
N TYR A 120 -3.76 -4.63 -1.11
CA TYR A 120 -4.45 -3.34 -1.11
C TYR A 120 -4.23 -2.59 0.20
N VAL A 121 -4.33 -1.26 0.12
CA VAL A 121 -4.31 -0.38 1.28
C VAL A 121 -5.76 -0.02 1.61
N PRO A 122 -6.30 -0.47 2.75
CA PRO A 122 -7.64 -0.06 3.17
C PRO A 122 -7.70 1.44 3.40
N GLN A 123 -8.84 2.07 3.08
CA GLN A 123 -9.06 3.51 3.34
C GLN A 123 -9.27 3.84 4.83
N SER A 124 -8.91 2.94 5.73
CA SER A 124 -8.95 3.18 7.17
C SER A 124 -7.71 3.93 7.62
N ARG A 125 -7.82 4.71 8.71
CA ARG A 125 -6.74 5.52 9.29
C ARG A 125 -5.53 4.70 9.78
N LEU A 126 -5.64 3.38 9.82
CA LEU A 126 -4.57 2.43 10.09
C LEU A 126 -4.22 1.75 8.76
N ALA A 127 -3.40 2.41 7.96
CA ALA A 127 -3.00 1.95 6.62
C ALA A 127 -2.01 0.78 6.69
N ALA A 128 -2.46 -0.38 7.14
CA ALA A 128 -1.72 -1.62 6.96
C ALA A 128 -2.04 -2.19 5.57
N VAL A 129 -1.01 -2.62 4.85
CA VAL A 129 -1.19 -3.35 3.59
C VAL A 129 -1.84 -4.69 3.89
N VAL A 130 -2.99 -4.96 3.27
CA VAL A 130 -3.68 -6.24 3.37
C VAL A 130 -3.31 -7.09 2.16
N GLU A 131 -2.88 -8.31 2.42
CA GLU A 131 -2.62 -9.31 1.38
C GLU A 131 -3.72 -10.38 1.41
N VAL A 132 -4.32 -10.63 0.24
CA VAL A 132 -5.34 -11.66 0.05
C VAL A 132 -4.88 -12.58 -1.08
N ARG A 133 -4.90 -13.88 -0.82
CA ARG A 133 -4.63 -14.90 -1.84
C ARG A 133 -5.93 -15.35 -2.47
N ALA A 134 -5.86 -15.68 -3.73
CA ALA A 134 -6.98 -16.18 -4.50
C ALA A 134 -6.54 -17.35 -5.38
N ALA A 135 -7.42 -18.33 -5.52
CA ALA A 135 -7.27 -19.43 -6.45
C ALA A 135 -8.31 -19.31 -7.56
N LEU A 136 -7.93 -19.70 -8.78
CA LEU A 136 -8.83 -19.71 -9.92
C LEU A 136 -9.95 -20.73 -9.67
N ALA A 137 -11.18 -20.25 -9.67
CA ALA A 137 -12.37 -21.09 -9.49
C ALA A 137 -13.00 -21.49 -10.82
N GLN A 138 -12.93 -20.63 -11.85
CA GLN A 138 -13.50 -20.85 -13.17
C GLN A 138 -12.91 -19.86 -14.20
N ARG A 139 -12.62 -20.35 -15.39
CA ARG A 139 -12.30 -19.55 -16.60
C ARG A 139 -13.51 -19.31 -17.46
#